data_5c9e0b7ada9fd039e8c1f9de17fdad7b
#
_entry.id   5c9e0b7ada9fd039e8c1f9de17fdad7b
#
_cell.length_a   1.000
_cell.length_b   1.000
_cell.length_c   1.000
_cell.angle_alpha   90.00
_cell.angle_beta   90.00
_cell.angle_gamma   90.00
#
_symmetry.space_group_name_H-M   'P 1'
#
loop_
_entity.id
_entity.type
_entity.pdbx_description
1 polymer ?
#
loop_
_entity_poly.entity_id
_entity_poly.type
_entity_poly.pdbx_seq_one_letter_code
_entity_poly.pdbx_strand_id
1 'polypeptide(L)'
;MTQMTALICPEPGALRLESRPRPEARAGHVRVRIGHVGICGTDYHIFGGQQPYLAYPRVMGHELSGRALDASSDGTVAPGDLVVVNPYLTCGTCRACRGGAPNCCEAIAVLGVHVDGGMCQEIVVPEANLYPAHGLSETAAAMVEFLAIGAHGVARARLRPGAETLIVGAGPIGLAAAIFAGIAGAQVMLRDASAERLALAAGVLPQARTEQVGQEARVTYDAVFDATGSIAAMNRGLDWLGHGGTYVLLSVVKGDLTFPDPEFHKRETTLLASRNALKSDFDHVMACIRDGRVPVDRLATHSTTLDQAAAMLPQWAADRGALIKAIIHV
;
A
#
# COMPACT_ATOMS: atom_id res chain seq x y z
N MET A 1 12.09 6.37 32.71
CA MET A 1 11.85 6.11 31.27
C MET A 1 11.42 7.41 30.61
N THR A 2 12.05 7.79 29.52
CA THR A 2 11.63 8.94 28.71
C THR A 2 10.31 8.61 28.03
N GLN A 3 9.40 9.59 27.94
CA GLN A 3 8.08 9.43 27.34
C GLN A 3 8.09 9.86 25.87
N MET A 4 7.13 9.36 25.10
CA MET A 4 6.84 9.75 23.73
C MET A 4 5.34 9.90 23.51
N THR A 5 4.96 10.69 22.52
CA THR A 5 3.57 10.83 22.09
C THR A 5 3.21 9.74 21.07
N ALA A 6 2.02 9.15 21.19
CA ALA A 6 1.44 8.22 20.24
C ALA A 6 -0.04 8.55 20.00
N LEU A 7 -0.49 8.44 18.76
CA LEU A 7 -1.90 8.51 18.38
C LEU A 7 -2.50 7.10 18.45
N ILE A 8 -3.52 6.93 19.27
CA ILE A 8 -4.13 5.64 19.56
C ILE A 8 -5.59 5.65 19.12
N CYS A 9 -6.01 4.55 18.52
CA CYS A 9 -7.41 4.19 18.32
C CYS A 9 -7.81 3.22 19.46
N PRO A 10 -8.45 3.71 20.55
CA PRO A 10 -8.82 2.87 21.68
C PRO A 10 -10.02 1.98 21.38
N GLU A 11 -10.91 2.42 20.51
CA GLU A 11 -12.13 1.77 20.05
C GLU A 11 -12.58 2.37 18.72
N PRO A 12 -13.51 1.75 17.98
CA PRO A 12 -14.04 2.32 16.74
C PRO A 12 -14.58 3.74 16.91
N GLY A 13 -14.20 4.63 16.00
CA GLY A 13 -14.64 6.03 15.98
C GLY A 13 -13.90 6.96 16.95
N ALA A 14 -12.97 6.44 17.75
CA ALA A 14 -12.21 7.23 18.72
C ALA A 14 -10.72 7.30 18.37
N LEU A 15 -10.15 8.49 18.49
CA LEU A 15 -8.70 8.73 18.37
C LEU A 15 -8.26 9.66 19.49
N ARG A 16 -7.12 9.37 20.10
CA ARG A 16 -6.52 10.24 21.12
C ARG A 16 -5.01 10.16 21.15
N LEU A 17 -4.37 11.23 21.55
CA LEU A 17 -2.94 11.24 21.86
C LEU A 17 -2.73 10.70 23.27
N GLU A 18 -1.73 9.84 23.42
CA GLU A 18 -1.29 9.31 24.71
C GLU A 18 0.21 9.49 24.90
N SER A 19 0.62 9.68 26.15
CA SER A 19 2.02 9.58 26.56
C SER A 19 2.35 8.11 26.84
N ARG A 20 3.36 7.57 26.18
CA ARG A 20 3.83 6.19 26.33
C ARG A 20 5.34 6.13 26.55
N PRO A 21 5.85 5.09 27.23
CA PRO A 21 7.28 4.87 27.32
C PRO A 21 7.91 4.75 25.94
N ARG A 22 9.08 5.34 25.72
CA ARG A 22 9.88 5.08 24.52
C ARG A 22 10.30 3.61 24.46
N PRO A 23 10.37 3.01 23.24
CA PRO A 23 10.81 1.64 23.12
C PRO A 23 12.29 1.50 23.52
N GLU A 24 12.60 0.38 24.20
CA GLU A 24 13.96 0.05 24.56
C GLU A 24 14.72 -0.59 23.39
N ALA A 25 16.04 -0.43 23.38
CA ALA A 25 16.90 -1.12 22.43
C ALA A 25 16.82 -2.63 22.64
N ARG A 26 16.78 -3.39 21.56
CA ARG A 26 16.69 -4.85 21.56
C ARG A 26 17.65 -5.46 20.55
N ALA A 27 18.34 -6.53 20.90
CA ALA A 27 19.24 -7.24 19.99
C ALA A 27 18.53 -7.67 18.69
N GLY A 28 19.18 -7.47 17.53
CA GLY A 28 18.60 -7.75 16.20
C GLY A 28 17.49 -6.80 15.78
N HIS A 29 17.30 -5.69 16.49
CA HIS A 29 16.32 -4.66 16.20
C HIS A 29 16.97 -3.29 16.20
N VAL A 30 16.36 -2.37 15.48
CA VAL A 30 16.77 -0.96 15.40
C VAL A 30 15.61 -0.09 15.86
N ARG A 31 15.89 0.89 16.71
CA ARG A 31 14.92 1.95 17.02
C ARG A 31 14.90 2.94 15.88
N VAL A 32 13.72 3.38 15.53
CA VAL A 32 13.50 4.36 14.47
C VAL A 32 12.69 5.52 15.02
N ARG A 33 13.20 6.73 14.86
CA ARG A 33 12.41 7.95 15.04
C ARG A 33 11.58 8.13 13.79
N ILE A 34 10.25 8.02 13.93
CA ILE A 34 9.34 8.21 12.82
C ILE A 34 9.33 9.68 12.43
N GLY A 35 9.41 9.95 11.13
CA GLY A 35 9.27 11.28 10.55
C GLY A 35 7.92 11.44 9.87
N HIS A 36 7.53 10.45 9.04
CA HIS A 36 6.31 10.53 8.25
C HIS A 36 5.56 9.20 8.26
N VAL A 37 4.22 9.31 8.29
CA VAL A 37 3.30 8.17 8.23
C VAL A 37 2.29 8.42 7.11
N GLY A 38 2.26 7.54 6.11
CA GLY A 38 1.20 7.52 5.11
C GLY A 38 -0.10 6.93 5.69
N ILE A 39 -1.23 7.50 5.30
CA ILE A 39 -2.55 6.99 5.68
C ILE A 39 -3.09 6.07 4.60
N CYS A 40 -3.43 4.87 4.99
CA CYS A 40 -3.99 3.82 4.14
C CYS A 40 -5.50 3.65 4.31
N GLY A 41 -6.14 3.00 3.35
CA GLY A 41 -7.53 2.53 3.48
C GLY A 41 -7.74 1.66 4.73
N THR A 42 -6.75 0.88 5.11
CA THR A 42 -6.73 0.06 6.32
C THR A 42 -6.88 0.89 7.60
N ASP A 43 -6.25 2.06 7.69
CA ASP A 43 -6.37 2.94 8.87
C ASP A 43 -7.80 3.48 9.01
N TYR A 44 -8.45 3.80 7.89
CA TYR A 44 -9.87 4.17 7.91
C TYR A 44 -10.78 3.01 8.30
N HIS A 45 -10.47 1.78 7.89
CA HIS A 45 -11.20 0.57 8.30
C HIS A 45 -11.01 0.27 9.79
N ILE A 46 -9.81 0.51 10.33
CA ILE A 46 -9.54 0.42 11.77
C ILE A 46 -10.37 1.46 12.51
N PHE A 47 -10.28 2.72 12.12
CA PHE A 47 -11.07 3.79 12.73
C PHE A 47 -12.58 3.51 12.66
N GLY A 48 -13.07 2.98 11.54
CA GLY A 48 -14.49 2.62 11.33
C GLY A 48 -14.93 1.28 11.95
N GLY A 49 -14.06 0.53 12.63
CA GLY A 49 -14.42 -0.75 13.24
C GLY A 49 -14.62 -1.91 12.24
N GLN A 50 -14.10 -1.78 11.02
CA GLN A 50 -14.32 -2.72 9.92
C GLN A 50 -13.15 -3.69 9.70
N GLN A 51 -12.03 -3.51 10.40
CA GLN A 51 -10.83 -4.34 10.25
C GLN A 51 -10.97 -5.66 11.05
N PRO A 52 -11.06 -6.84 10.37
CA PRO A 52 -11.39 -8.09 11.06
C PRO A 52 -10.22 -8.68 11.86
N TYR A 53 -8.98 -8.23 11.64
CA TYR A 53 -7.77 -8.81 12.25
C TYR A 53 -7.21 -7.96 13.40
N LEU A 54 -7.95 -6.95 13.84
CA LEU A 54 -7.46 -5.98 14.81
C LEU A 54 -8.12 -6.21 16.17
N ALA A 55 -7.31 -6.07 17.24
CA ALA A 55 -7.78 -5.89 18.61
C ALA A 55 -7.46 -4.46 19.08
N TYR A 56 -8.45 -3.78 19.63
CA TYR A 56 -8.27 -2.46 20.26
C TYR A 56 -7.75 -2.60 21.70
N PRO A 57 -7.01 -1.59 22.23
CA PRO A 57 -6.54 -0.38 21.57
C PRO A 57 -5.39 -0.65 20.59
N ARG A 58 -5.19 0.27 19.61
CA ARG A 58 -4.12 0.14 18.62
C ARG A 58 -3.46 1.49 18.28
N VAL A 59 -2.15 1.54 18.28
CA VAL A 59 -1.38 2.57 17.53
C VAL A 59 -1.39 2.14 16.08
N MET A 60 -2.01 2.93 15.20
CA MET A 60 -2.12 2.63 13.76
C MET A 60 -0.85 3.02 13.00
N GLY A 61 -0.89 2.92 11.67
CA GLY A 61 0.15 3.35 10.76
C GLY A 61 1.15 2.26 10.39
N HIS A 62 1.25 1.99 9.09
CA HIS A 62 2.11 0.94 8.50
C HIS A 62 2.88 1.43 7.26
N GLU A 63 2.58 2.61 6.73
CA GLU A 63 3.33 3.25 5.65
C GLU A 63 4.30 4.25 6.27
N LEU A 64 5.54 3.84 6.54
CA LEU A 64 6.42 4.54 7.48
C LEU A 64 7.76 4.92 6.88
N SER A 65 8.19 6.14 7.17
CA SER A 65 9.58 6.56 7.05
C SER A 65 10.08 7.21 8.32
N GLY A 66 11.37 7.13 8.56
CA GLY A 66 11.99 7.74 9.72
C GLY A 66 13.50 7.63 9.72
N ARG A 67 14.11 8.06 10.80
CA ARG A 67 15.57 7.99 10.97
C ARG A 67 15.96 6.93 11.98
N ALA A 68 16.87 6.07 11.58
CA ALA A 68 17.43 5.06 12.45
C ALA A 68 18.14 5.74 13.65
N LEU A 69 17.91 5.22 14.84
CA LEU A 69 18.58 5.69 16.08
C LEU A 69 19.75 4.80 16.46
N ASP A 70 19.76 3.54 16.00
CA ASP A 70 20.80 2.56 16.25
C ASP A 70 21.34 2.04 14.91
N ALA A 71 22.53 1.44 14.92
CA ALA A 71 23.07 0.73 13.76
C ALA A 71 22.47 -0.69 13.67
N SER A 72 22.30 -1.20 12.42
CA SER A 72 22.05 -2.62 12.21
C SER A 72 23.31 -3.46 12.42
N SER A 73 23.15 -4.73 12.79
CA SER A 73 24.26 -5.62 13.06
C SER A 73 25.14 -5.92 11.83
N ASP A 74 24.54 -5.87 10.64
CA ASP A 74 25.21 -6.07 9.34
C ASP A 74 25.82 -4.79 8.74
N GLY A 75 25.64 -3.63 9.42
CA GLY A 75 26.16 -2.34 8.98
C GLY A 75 25.42 -1.70 7.80
N THR A 76 24.28 -2.26 7.37
CA THR A 76 23.50 -1.70 6.24
C THR A 76 22.74 -0.43 6.62
N VAL A 77 22.43 -0.25 7.90
CA VAL A 77 21.77 0.95 8.46
C VAL A 77 22.67 1.56 9.54
N ALA A 78 22.94 2.85 9.42
CA ALA A 78 23.67 3.64 10.42
C ALA A 78 22.72 4.61 11.16
N PRO A 79 23.09 5.05 12.40
CA PRO A 79 22.32 6.08 13.10
C PRO A 79 22.22 7.36 12.25
N GLY A 80 21.01 7.90 12.12
CA GLY A 80 20.71 9.06 11.30
C GLY A 80 20.28 8.75 9.87
N ASP A 81 20.47 7.53 9.38
CA ASP A 81 20.02 7.13 8.06
C ASP A 81 18.50 7.26 7.94
N LEU A 82 18.04 7.82 6.82
CA LEU A 82 16.64 7.74 6.42
C LEU A 82 16.32 6.31 5.99
N VAL A 83 15.26 5.74 6.56
CA VAL A 83 14.84 4.38 6.29
C VAL A 83 13.35 4.32 5.94
N VAL A 84 13.00 3.42 5.04
CA VAL A 84 11.65 2.89 4.85
C VAL A 84 11.48 1.72 5.80
N VAL A 85 10.35 1.67 6.51
CA VAL A 85 10.00 0.53 7.35
C VAL A 85 9.10 -0.42 6.56
N ASN A 86 9.56 -1.65 6.36
CA ASN A 86 8.70 -2.73 5.89
C ASN A 86 7.81 -3.17 7.08
N PRO A 87 6.47 -2.98 7.00
CA PRO A 87 5.59 -3.28 8.12
C PRO A 87 5.30 -4.77 8.33
N TYR A 88 5.77 -5.65 7.44
CA TYR A 88 5.44 -7.08 7.42
C TYR A 88 6.41 -7.87 8.28
N LEU A 89 6.01 -8.19 9.52
CA LEU A 89 6.78 -9.03 10.43
C LEU A 89 6.51 -10.49 10.11
N THR A 90 7.53 -11.21 9.68
CA THR A 90 7.40 -12.60 9.19
C THR A 90 8.13 -13.58 10.09
N CYS A 91 7.67 -14.84 10.15
CA CYS A 91 8.28 -15.84 11.02
C CYS A 91 9.61 -16.42 10.49
N GLY A 92 9.93 -16.26 9.21
CA GLY A 92 11.12 -16.81 8.57
C GLY A 92 11.13 -18.32 8.38
N THR A 93 10.24 -19.09 9.03
CA THR A 93 10.32 -20.55 9.15
C THR A 93 9.18 -21.32 8.50
N CYS A 94 8.04 -20.70 8.16
CA CYS A 94 6.95 -21.37 7.48
C CYS A 94 7.29 -21.70 6.02
N ARG A 95 6.44 -22.50 5.37
CA ARG A 95 6.67 -22.92 3.98
C ARG A 95 6.81 -21.74 3.03
N ALA A 96 5.95 -20.72 3.18
CA ALA A 96 5.98 -19.52 2.33
C ALA A 96 7.31 -18.75 2.51
N CYS A 97 7.75 -18.52 3.76
CA CYS A 97 9.01 -17.84 4.04
C CYS A 97 10.21 -18.58 3.44
N ARG A 98 10.31 -19.90 3.67
CA ARG A 98 11.39 -20.73 3.12
C ARG A 98 11.34 -20.82 1.58
N GLY A 99 10.15 -20.69 1.00
CA GLY A 99 9.92 -20.67 -0.44
C GLY A 99 10.16 -19.32 -1.13
N GLY A 100 10.67 -18.31 -0.41
CA GLY A 100 10.96 -16.99 -0.96
C GLY A 100 9.73 -16.08 -1.12
N ALA A 101 8.61 -16.42 -0.46
CA ALA A 101 7.37 -15.63 -0.45
C ALA A 101 6.99 -15.17 0.98
N PRO A 102 7.88 -14.41 1.69
CA PRO A 102 7.61 -13.98 3.06
C PRO A 102 6.38 -13.06 3.17
N ASN A 103 6.01 -12.34 2.12
CA ASN A 103 4.77 -11.56 2.03
C ASN A 103 3.50 -12.42 2.23
N CYS A 104 3.59 -13.74 2.03
CA CYS A 104 2.56 -14.74 2.27
C CYS A 104 2.80 -15.57 3.54
N CYS A 105 3.59 -15.06 4.50
CA CYS A 105 3.89 -15.75 5.75
C CYS A 105 2.59 -16.17 6.47
N GLU A 106 2.54 -17.44 6.92
CA GLU A 106 1.38 -18.02 7.60
C GLU A 106 1.11 -17.36 8.97
N ALA A 107 2.17 -16.85 9.62
CA ALA A 107 2.12 -16.15 10.90
C ALA A 107 2.50 -14.67 10.76
N ILE A 108 2.09 -14.02 9.66
CA ILE A 108 2.43 -12.62 9.41
C ILE A 108 1.76 -11.71 10.44
N ALA A 109 2.53 -10.79 10.99
CA ALA A 109 2.00 -9.67 11.76
C ALA A 109 2.36 -8.36 11.03
N VAL A 110 1.40 -7.45 10.93
CA VAL A 110 1.58 -6.16 10.26
C VAL A 110 1.54 -5.05 11.30
N LEU A 111 2.56 -4.19 11.29
CA LEU A 111 2.59 -2.99 12.13
C LEU A 111 1.32 -2.16 11.90
N GLY A 112 0.77 -1.59 12.95
CA GLY A 112 -0.44 -0.79 12.88
C GLY A 112 -1.75 -1.58 12.71
N VAL A 113 -1.67 -2.91 12.51
CA VAL A 113 -2.82 -3.80 12.38
C VAL A 113 -2.79 -4.88 13.46
N HIS A 114 -1.88 -5.83 13.38
CA HIS A 114 -1.78 -6.93 14.34
C HIS A 114 -1.01 -6.54 15.60
N VAL A 115 -0.05 -5.64 15.46
CA VAL A 115 0.76 -5.05 16.53
C VAL A 115 0.77 -3.53 16.39
N ASP A 116 1.23 -2.81 17.41
CA ASP A 116 1.32 -1.35 17.35
C ASP A 116 2.18 -0.87 16.20
N GLY A 117 1.73 0.19 15.52
CA GLY A 117 2.35 0.79 14.34
C GLY A 117 3.09 2.08 14.63
N GLY A 118 3.25 2.89 13.57
CA GLY A 118 4.12 4.05 13.57
C GLY A 118 3.45 5.40 13.75
N MET A 119 2.17 5.50 14.09
CA MET A 119 1.57 6.79 14.49
C MET A 119 2.04 7.21 15.89
N CYS A 120 3.37 7.26 16.07
CA CYS A 120 4.06 7.62 17.31
C CYS A 120 5.47 8.11 17.00
N GLN A 121 6.13 8.70 17.98
CA GLN A 121 7.46 9.31 17.75
C GLN A 121 8.58 8.29 17.51
N GLU A 122 8.53 7.11 18.15
CA GLU A 122 9.57 6.09 18.00
C GLU A 122 8.97 4.68 18.00
N ILE A 123 9.56 3.81 17.18
CA ILE A 123 9.27 2.37 17.16
C ILE A 123 10.56 1.58 17.26
N VAL A 124 10.44 0.28 17.57
CA VAL A 124 11.56 -0.68 17.48
C VAL A 124 11.13 -1.82 16.57
N VAL A 125 11.93 -2.12 15.55
CA VAL A 125 11.60 -3.13 14.52
C VAL A 125 12.82 -4.01 14.25
N PRO A 126 12.63 -5.26 13.78
CA PRO A 126 13.74 -6.09 13.33
C PRO A 126 14.56 -5.35 12.27
N GLU A 127 15.88 -5.45 12.36
CA GLU A 127 16.78 -4.78 11.40
C GLU A 127 16.52 -5.17 9.95
N ALA A 128 16.09 -6.41 9.69
CA ALA A 128 15.71 -6.90 8.36
C ALA A 128 14.47 -6.20 7.77
N ASN A 129 13.69 -5.49 8.58
CA ASN A 129 12.53 -4.72 8.15
C ASN A 129 12.86 -3.26 7.78
N LEU A 130 14.12 -2.86 7.81
CA LEU A 130 14.56 -1.51 7.48
C LEU A 130 15.29 -1.49 6.13
N TYR A 131 14.88 -0.59 5.27
CA TYR A 131 15.50 -0.38 3.97
C TYR A 131 16.04 1.04 3.87
N PRO A 132 17.37 1.23 3.70
CA PRO A 132 17.96 2.56 3.53
C PRO A 132 17.34 3.30 2.35
N ALA A 133 16.84 4.50 2.60
CA ALA A 133 16.12 5.33 1.63
C ALA A 133 17.00 6.47 1.08
N HIS A 134 18.27 6.19 0.83
CA HIS A 134 19.22 7.20 0.32
C HIS A 134 18.70 7.85 -0.96
N GLY A 135 18.75 9.19 -1.01
CA GLY A 135 18.31 9.99 -2.15
C GLY A 135 16.80 10.23 -2.24
N LEU A 136 16.01 9.72 -1.30
CA LEU A 136 14.57 10.01 -1.19
C LEU A 136 14.32 11.14 -0.17
N SER A 137 13.22 11.89 -0.35
CA SER A 137 12.65 12.70 0.72
C SER A 137 11.93 11.82 1.74
N GLU A 138 11.72 12.33 2.97
CA GLU A 138 10.99 11.60 4.02
C GLU A 138 9.55 11.29 3.58
N THR A 139 8.89 12.23 2.92
CA THR A 139 7.54 12.03 2.34
C THR A 139 7.54 10.92 1.28
N ALA A 140 8.51 10.94 0.36
CA ALA A 140 8.61 9.90 -0.66
C ALA A 140 8.88 8.51 -0.05
N ALA A 141 9.72 8.45 0.97
CA ALA A 141 10.04 7.22 1.69
C ALA A 141 8.80 6.64 2.41
N ALA A 142 7.92 7.47 2.99
CA ALA A 142 6.67 7.03 3.61
C ALA A 142 5.66 6.46 2.60
N MET A 143 5.79 6.82 1.31
CA MET A 143 4.92 6.32 0.25
C MET A 143 5.41 5.02 -0.41
N VAL A 144 6.59 4.51 -0.04
CA VAL A 144 7.17 3.33 -0.70
C VAL A 144 6.32 2.08 -0.47
N GLU A 145 5.73 1.90 0.71
CA GLU A 145 4.98 0.68 1.05
C GLU A 145 3.75 0.51 0.13
N PHE A 146 2.84 1.49 0.05
CA PHE A 146 1.64 1.33 -0.79
C PHE A 146 1.99 1.23 -2.30
N LEU A 147 3.05 1.92 -2.73
CA LEU A 147 3.57 1.81 -4.09
C LEU A 147 4.11 0.41 -4.36
N ALA A 148 4.77 -0.22 -3.37
CA ALA A 148 5.27 -1.58 -3.48
C ALA A 148 4.15 -2.62 -3.63
N ILE A 149 2.97 -2.39 -3.02
CA ILE A 149 1.79 -3.24 -3.26
C ILE A 149 1.38 -3.22 -4.72
N GLY A 150 1.30 -2.03 -5.34
CA GLY A 150 0.99 -1.89 -6.76
C GLY A 150 2.05 -2.53 -7.67
N ALA A 151 3.33 -2.26 -7.38
CA ALA A 151 4.47 -2.83 -8.10
C ALA A 151 4.47 -4.37 -8.03
N HIS A 152 4.20 -4.93 -6.84
CA HIS A 152 4.11 -6.37 -6.62
C HIS A 152 3.01 -7.01 -7.50
N GLY A 153 1.81 -6.40 -7.52
CA GLY A 153 0.71 -6.87 -8.37
C GLY A 153 1.09 -6.90 -9.85
N VAL A 154 1.75 -5.85 -10.33
CA VAL A 154 2.23 -5.75 -11.71
C VAL A 154 3.31 -6.80 -12.00
N ALA A 155 4.29 -6.97 -11.11
CA ALA A 155 5.32 -8.00 -11.25
C ALA A 155 4.73 -9.41 -11.34
N ARG A 156 3.67 -9.71 -10.57
CA ARG A 156 2.95 -10.99 -10.64
C ARG A 156 2.28 -11.23 -11.98
N ALA A 157 1.74 -10.19 -12.61
CA ALA A 157 1.07 -10.29 -13.91
C ALA A 157 2.04 -10.55 -15.08
N ARG A 158 3.34 -10.29 -14.92
CA ARG A 158 4.37 -10.45 -15.94
C ARG A 158 4.00 -9.78 -17.27
N LEU A 159 3.57 -8.51 -17.18
CA LEU A 159 3.14 -7.74 -18.34
C LEU A 159 4.22 -7.70 -19.42
N ARG A 160 3.81 -7.84 -20.67
CA ARG A 160 4.67 -7.60 -21.84
C ARG A 160 4.63 -6.11 -22.19
N PRO A 161 5.72 -5.51 -22.68
CA PRO A 161 5.68 -4.18 -23.25
C PRO A 161 4.60 -4.08 -24.33
N GLY A 162 3.81 -3.00 -24.29
CA GLY A 162 2.68 -2.78 -25.19
C GLY A 162 1.37 -3.48 -24.77
N ALA A 163 1.36 -4.30 -23.69
CA ALA A 163 0.15 -4.99 -23.24
C ALA A 163 -0.98 -3.97 -22.91
N GLU A 164 -2.15 -4.19 -23.48
CA GLU A 164 -3.36 -3.43 -23.13
C GLU A 164 -3.81 -3.84 -21.73
N THR A 165 -3.76 -2.90 -20.79
CA THR A 165 -3.95 -3.16 -19.38
C THR A 165 -5.03 -2.28 -18.78
N LEU A 166 -6.05 -2.90 -18.17
CA LEU A 166 -7.11 -2.22 -17.45
C LEU A 166 -6.84 -2.26 -15.94
N ILE A 167 -6.88 -1.10 -15.30
CA ILE A 167 -6.89 -0.95 -13.85
C ILE A 167 -8.28 -0.47 -13.44
N VAL A 168 -8.99 -1.24 -12.62
CA VAL A 168 -10.31 -0.89 -12.10
C VAL A 168 -10.17 -0.38 -10.67
N GLY A 169 -10.58 0.86 -10.44
CA GLY A 169 -10.39 1.60 -9.19
C GLY A 169 -9.24 2.60 -9.27
N ALA A 170 -9.55 3.90 -9.24
CA ALA A 170 -8.59 5.02 -9.26
C ALA A 170 -8.20 5.49 -7.85
N GLY A 171 -8.26 4.60 -6.85
CA GLY A 171 -7.74 4.84 -5.51
C GLY A 171 -6.21 4.70 -5.47
N PRO A 172 -5.58 4.88 -4.27
CA PRO A 172 -4.12 4.84 -4.14
C PRO A 172 -3.48 3.56 -4.70
N ILE A 173 -4.06 2.39 -4.42
CA ILE A 173 -3.53 1.10 -4.91
C ILE A 173 -3.68 0.96 -6.43
N GLY A 174 -4.83 1.39 -6.98
CA GLY A 174 -5.02 1.39 -8.43
C GLY A 174 -4.06 2.35 -9.14
N LEU A 175 -3.83 3.54 -8.58
CA LEU A 175 -2.82 4.49 -9.09
C LEU A 175 -1.41 3.90 -9.03
N ALA A 176 -1.05 3.23 -7.92
CA ALA A 176 0.23 2.55 -7.81
C ALA A 176 0.39 1.47 -8.89
N ALA A 177 -0.63 0.61 -9.08
CA ALA A 177 -0.62 -0.38 -10.15
C ALA A 177 -0.52 0.25 -11.55
N ALA A 178 -1.24 1.36 -11.80
CA ALA A 178 -1.20 2.09 -13.07
C ALA A 178 0.18 2.69 -13.36
N ILE A 179 0.84 3.27 -12.34
CA ILE A 179 2.21 3.78 -12.43
C ILE A 179 3.16 2.66 -12.86
N PHE A 180 3.15 1.54 -12.13
CA PHE A 180 4.10 0.45 -12.40
C PHE A 180 3.76 -0.34 -13.67
N ALA A 181 2.49 -0.47 -14.06
CA ALA A 181 2.11 -0.99 -15.37
C ALA A 181 2.67 -0.11 -16.51
N GLY A 182 2.54 1.22 -16.38
CA GLY A 182 3.16 2.16 -17.31
C GLY A 182 4.69 2.07 -17.35
N ILE A 183 5.34 1.94 -16.19
CA ILE A 183 6.80 1.73 -16.09
C ILE A 183 7.23 0.41 -16.76
N ALA A 184 6.39 -0.64 -16.69
CA ALA A 184 6.60 -1.91 -17.39
C ALA A 184 6.35 -1.81 -18.90
N GLY A 185 5.91 -0.66 -19.42
CA GLY A 185 5.66 -0.41 -20.84
C GLY A 185 4.25 -0.80 -21.30
N ALA A 186 3.31 -1.03 -20.41
CA ALA A 186 1.91 -1.34 -20.75
C ALA A 186 1.14 -0.09 -21.19
N GLN A 187 0.11 -0.30 -22.02
CA GLN A 187 -0.88 0.71 -22.40
C GLN A 187 -2.00 0.71 -21.34
N VAL A 188 -1.97 1.71 -20.47
CA VAL A 188 -2.84 1.75 -19.29
C VAL A 188 -4.18 2.43 -19.59
N MET A 189 -5.27 1.73 -19.30
CA MET A 189 -6.62 2.27 -19.11
C MET A 189 -6.96 2.23 -17.63
N LEU A 190 -7.35 3.35 -17.06
CA LEU A 190 -7.80 3.46 -15.66
C LEU A 190 -9.31 3.70 -15.65
N ARG A 191 -10.06 2.88 -14.93
CA ARG A 191 -11.52 2.94 -14.84
C ARG A 191 -11.98 3.12 -13.40
N ASP A 192 -12.89 4.06 -13.17
CA ASP A 192 -13.53 4.28 -11.86
C ASP A 192 -14.98 4.73 -12.04
N ALA A 193 -15.81 4.54 -11.01
CA ALA A 193 -17.18 5.06 -10.99
C ALA A 193 -17.21 6.57 -10.76
N SER A 194 -16.21 7.14 -10.08
CA SER A 194 -16.10 8.55 -9.75
C SER A 194 -15.34 9.32 -10.83
N ALA A 195 -16.02 10.25 -11.50
CA ALA A 195 -15.39 11.18 -12.44
C ALA A 195 -14.33 12.07 -11.76
N GLU A 196 -14.54 12.44 -10.49
CA GLU A 196 -13.60 13.22 -9.70
C GLU A 196 -12.28 12.48 -9.49
N ARG A 197 -12.35 11.18 -9.12
CA ARG A 197 -11.14 10.33 -8.98
C ARG A 197 -10.41 10.14 -10.30
N LEU A 198 -11.13 10.02 -11.41
CA LEU A 198 -10.52 9.93 -12.74
C LEU A 198 -9.82 11.24 -13.12
N ALA A 199 -10.39 12.40 -12.78
CA ALA A 199 -9.76 13.69 -13.00
C ALA A 199 -8.46 13.83 -12.19
N LEU A 200 -8.46 13.41 -10.91
CA LEU A 200 -7.24 13.36 -10.09
C LEU A 200 -6.19 12.42 -10.68
N ALA A 201 -6.63 11.23 -11.11
CA ALA A 201 -5.77 10.23 -11.72
C ALA A 201 -5.11 10.75 -13.02
N ALA A 202 -5.85 11.47 -13.86
CA ALA A 202 -5.30 12.10 -15.05
C ALA A 202 -4.25 13.19 -14.73
N GLY A 203 -4.41 13.87 -13.59
CA GLY A 203 -3.40 14.80 -13.07
C GLY A 203 -2.11 14.12 -12.63
N VAL A 204 -2.21 12.91 -12.08
CA VAL A 204 -1.06 12.09 -11.65
C VAL A 204 -0.39 11.39 -12.84
N LEU A 205 -1.18 10.82 -13.75
CA LEU A 205 -0.76 9.97 -14.86
C LEU A 205 -1.36 10.48 -16.20
N PRO A 206 -0.88 11.60 -16.73
CA PRO A 206 -1.45 12.20 -17.95
C PRO A 206 -1.33 11.30 -19.19
N GLN A 207 -0.44 10.30 -19.16
CA GLN A 207 -0.27 9.32 -20.23
C GLN A 207 -1.26 8.15 -20.17
N ALA A 208 -1.93 7.92 -19.02
CA ALA A 208 -2.95 6.89 -18.91
C ALA A 208 -4.29 7.37 -19.49
N ARG A 209 -4.96 6.48 -20.21
CA ARG A 209 -6.34 6.73 -20.63
C ARG A 209 -7.27 6.53 -19.42
N THR A 210 -8.33 7.31 -19.34
CA THR A 210 -9.33 7.19 -18.27
C THR A 210 -10.71 6.98 -18.83
N GLU A 211 -11.55 6.18 -18.15
CA GLU A 211 -12.91 5.86 -18.57
C GLU A 211 -13.81 5.68 -17.35
N GLN A 212 -14.98 6.32 -17.36
CA GLN A 212 -15.95 6.15 -16.28
C GLN A 212 -16.75 4.87 -16.45
N VAL A 213 -17.04 4.18 -15.35
CA VAL A 213 -17.93 2.99 -15.34
C VAL A 213 -19.28 3.36 -15.94
N GLY A 214 -19.78 2.51 -16.85
CA GLY A 214 -21.03 2.72 -17.60
C GLY A 214 -20.83 3.39 -18.97
N GLN A 215 -19.60 3.80 -19.30
CA GLN A 215 -19.23 4.38 -20.60
C GLN A 215 -18.31 3.46 -21.41
N GLU A 216 -18.18 2.19 -20.95
CA GLU A 216 -17.21 1.26 -21.51
C GLU A 216 -17.48 0.92 -22.98
N ALA A 217 -16.49 1.14 -23.82
CA ALA A 217 -16.40 0.47 -25.10
C ALA A 217 -16.20 -1.05 -24.84
N ARG A 218 -16.79 -1.89 -25.72
CA ARG A 218 -16.62 -3.35 -25.62
C ARG A 218 -15.23 -3.77 -26.09
N VAL A 219 -14.22 -3.50 -25.24
CA VAL A 219 -12.80 -3.83 -25.49
C VAL A 219 -12.36 -4.83 -24.44
N THR A 220 -11.56 -5.81 -24.85
CA THR A 220 -10.91 -6.75 -23.92
C THR A 220 -9.43 -6.39 -23.78
N TYR A 221 -8.87 -6.71 -22.61
CA TYR A 221 -7.51 -6.37 -22.20
C TYR A 221 -6.66 -7.62 -22.01
N ASP A 222 -5.34 -7.50 -22.19
CA ASP A 222 -4.37 -8.57 -21.89
C ASP A 222 -4.25 -8.81 -20.38
N ALA A 223 -4.41 -7.75 -19.59
CA ALA A 223 -4.42 -7.83 -18.13
C ALA A 223 -5.50 -6.90 -17.53
N VAL A 224 -6.13 -7.36 -16.47
CA VAL A 224 -7.09 -6.59 -15.68
C VAL A 224 -6.65 -6.64 -14.22
N PHE A 225 -6.55 -5.47 -13.56
CA PHE A 225 -6.26 -5.36 -12.13
C PHE A 225 -7.47 -4.79 -11.43
N ASP A 226 -7.94 -5.46 -10.38
CA ASP A 226 -8.99 -4.92 -9.52
C ASP A 226 -8.39 -4.33 -8.23
N ALA A 227 -8.60 -3.02 -8.05
CA ALA A 227 -8.25 -2.25 -6.87
C ALA A 227 -9.46 -1.55 -6.25
N THR A 228 -10.68 -2.07 -6.49
CA THR A 228 -11.93 -1.39 -6.12
C THR A 228 -12.38 -1.64 -4.69
N GLY A 229 -12.06 -2.82 -4.13
CA GLY A 229 -12.66 -3.28 -2.88
C GLY A 229 -14.17 -3.58 -3.00
N SER A 230 -14.68 -3.84 -4.23
CA SER A 230 -16.08 -4.12 -4.52
C SER A 230 -16.25 -5.50 -5.13
N ILE A 231 -16.98 -6.38 -4.46
CA ILE A 231 -17.25 -7.73 -4.97
C ILE A 231 -18.01 -7.69 -6.31
N ALA A 232 -18.88 -6.69 -6.50
CA ALA A 232 -19.61 -6.50 -7.76
C ALA A 232 -18.66 -6.14 -8.92
N ALA A 233 -17.67 -5.29 -8.69
CA ALA A 233 -16.66 -4.96 -9.68
C ALA A 233 -15.73 -6.16 -9.96
N MET A 234 -15.28 -6.86 -8.92
CA MET A 234 -14.46 -8.07 -9.05
C MET A 234 -15.13 -9.16 -9.88
N ASN A 235 -16.43 -9.40 -9.69
CA ASN A 235 -17.18 -10.41 -10.46
C ASN A 235 -17.31 -10.02 -11.94
N ARG A 236 -17.22 -8.73 -12.28
CA ARG A 236 -17.23 -8.25 -13.66
C ARG A 236 -15.86 -8.25 -14.33
N GLY A 237 -14.78 -8.37 -13.56
CA GLY A 237 -13.42 -8.25 -14.06
C GLY A 237 -13.09 -9.21 -15.21
N LEU A 238 -13.64 -10.41 -15.19
CA LEU A 238 -13.47 -11.39 -16.26
C LEU A 238 -14.16 -10.99 -17.58
N ASP A 239 -15.20 -10.15 -17.55
CA ASP A 239 -15.88 -9.69 -18.77
C ASP A 239 -14.98 -8.80 -19.63
N TRP A 240 -14.02 -8.13 -19.00
CA TRP A 240 -13.07 -7.23 -19.65
C TRP A 240 -11.77 -7.91 -20.08
N LEU A 241 -11.60 -9.19 -19.74
CA LEU A 241 -10.36 -9.92 -20.01
C LEU A 241 -10.39 -10.60 -21.37
N GLY A 242 -9.34 -10.43 -22.16
CA GLY A 242 -9.12 -11.13 -23.42
C GLY A 242 -8.73 -12.60 -23.22
N HIS A 243 -8.71 -13.37 -24.33
CA HIS A 243 -8.21 -14.75 -24.31
C HIS A 243 -6.73 -14.80 -23.97
N GLY A 244 -6.31 -15.72 -23.12
CA GLY A 244 -4.95 -15.84 -22.57
C GLY A 244 -4.59 -14.74 -21.55
N GLY A 245 -5.57 -13.91 -21.15
CA GLY A 245 -5.34 -12.76 -20.28
C GLY A 245 -5.18 -13.12 -18.81
N THR A 246 -4.64 -12.16 -18.06
CA THR A 246 -4.38 -12.29 -16.62
C THR A 246 -5.26 -11.34 -15.81
N TYR A 247 -6.02 -11.87 -14.86
CA TYR A 247 -6.81 -11.11 -13.90
C TYR A 247 -6.11 -11.08 -12.54
N VAL A 248 -5.81 -9.89 -12.01
CA VAL A 248 -5.09 -9.70 -10.73
C VAL A 248 -5.98 -9.00 -9.72
N LEU A 249 -6.21 -9.64 -8.58
CA LEU A 249 -6.95 -9.10 -7.44
C LEU A 249 -5.97 -8.42 -6.47
N LEU A 250 -6.06 -7.10 -6.34
CA LEU A 250 -5.25 -6.29 -5.41
C LEU A 250 -6.00 -6.02 -4.10
N SER A 251 -7.32 -6.01 -4.15
CA SER A 251 -8.18 -5.75 -3.00
C SER A 251 -8.63 -7.03 -2.31
N VAL A 252 -8.99 -6.90 -1.03
CA VAL A 252 -9.65 -7.94 -0.24
C VAL A 252 -11.07 -7.50 0.07
N VAL A 253 -12.05 -8.37 -0.17
CA VAL A 253 -13.46 -8.11 0.10
C VAL A 253 -14.09 -9.26 0.88
N LYS A 254 -15.19 -8.96 1.59
CA LYS A 254 -16.04 -9.99 2.16
C LYS A 254 -17.02 -10.46 1.07
N GLY A 255 -17.03 -11.75 0.77
CA GLY A 255 -17.90 -12.35 -0.22
C GLY A 255 -17.15 -13.27 -1.19
N ASP A 256 -17.89 -13.94 -2.04
CA ASP A 256 -17.38 -14.94 -2.97
C ASP A 256 -17.19 -14.35 -4.37
N LEU A 257 -16.02 -14.60 -4.94
CA LEU A 257 -15.78 -14.34 -6.36
C LEU A 257 -16.45 -15.46 -7.17
N THR A 258 -17.34 -15.08 -8.07
CA THR A 258 -18.10 -16.02 -8.90
C THR A 258 -17.91 -15.73 -10.39
N PHE A 259 -17.72 -16.77 -11.18
CA PHE A 259 -17.61 -16.67 -12.63
C PHE A 259 -18.10 -17.95 -13.31
N PRO A 260 -18.59 -17.86 -14.59
CA PRO A 260 -18.94 -19.05 -15.37
C PRO A 260 -17.69 -19.82 -15.79
N ASP A 261 -17.54 -21.05 -15.30
CA ASP A 261 -16.40 -21.94 -15.65
C ASP A 261 -16.20 -22.09 -17.17
N PRO A 262 -17.23 -22.29 -18.01
CA PRO A 262 -17.05 -22.42 -19.45
C PRO A 262 -16.36 -21.19 -20.08
N GLU A 263 -16.66 -19.98 -19.62
CA GLU A 263 -16.04 -18.74 -20.14
C GLU A 263 -14.60 -18.59 -19.61
N PHE A 264 -14.34 -18.96 -18.37
CA PHE A 264 -13.02 -18.95 -17.79
C PHE A 264 -12.09 -19.93 -18.50
N HIS A 265 -12.54 -21.16 -18.68
CA HIS A 265 -11.81 -22.22 -19.38
C HIS A 265 -11.57 -21.88 -20.86
N LYS A 266 -12.61 -21.49 -21.60
CA LYS A 266 -12.54 -21.15 -23.03
C LYS A 266 -11.50 -20.07 -23.34
N ARG A 267 -11.29 -19.12 -22.40
CA ARG A 267 -10.35 -18.01 -22.57
C ARG A 267 -8.95 -18.34 -22.08
N GLU A 268 -8.71 -19.53 -21.50
CA GLU A 268 -7.43 -19.91 -20.89
C GLU A 268 -6.94 -18.84 -19.90
N THR A 269 -7.86 -18.40 -19.03
CA THR A 269 -7.65 -17.26 -18.13
C THR A 269 -6.72 -17.60 -16.96
N THR A 270 -5.83 -16.69 -16.62
CA THR A 270 -5.05 -16.74 -15.38
C THR A 270 -5.69 -15.82 -14.33
N LEU A 271 -6.04 -16.37 -13.15
CA LEU A 271 -6.50 -15.60 -12.00
C LEU A 271 -5.40 -15.57 -10.92
N LEU A 272 -5.02 -14.37 -10.50
CA LEU A 272 -3.99 -14.14 -9.49
C LEU A 272 -4.53 -13.28 -8.35
N ALA A 273 -4.21 -13.65 -7.10
CA ALA A 273 -4.27 -12.74 -5.97
C ALA A 273 -2.90 -12.10 -5.74
N SER A 274 -2.88 -10.83 -5.35
CA SER A 274 -1.66 -10.13 -4.95
C SER A 274 -1.80 -9.65 -3.51
N ARG A 275 -0.81 -9.91 -2.66
CA ARG A 275 -0.84 -9.58 -1.23
C ARG A 275 0.48 -8.99 -0.79
N ASN A 276 0.43 -7.85 -0.07
CA ASN A 276 1.62 -7.22 0.49
C ASN A 276 2.68 -6.95 -0.60
N ALA A 277 3.96 -6.95 -0.25
CA ALA A 277 5.06 -6.80 -1.19
C ALA A 277 6.32 -7.51 -0.68
N LEU A 278 7.25 -7.80 -1.59
CA LEU A 278 8.56 -8.36 -1.31
C LEU A 278 9.60 -7.23 -1.18
N LYS A 279 10.75 -7.53 -0.56
CA LYS A 279 11.87 -6.58 -0.51
C LYS A 279 12.26 -6.07 -1.89
N SER A 280 12.25 -6.94 -2.90
CA SER A 280 12.55 -6.57 -4.29
C SER A 280 11.60 -5.52 -4.86
N ASP A 281 10.33 -5.54 -4.44
CA ASP A 281 9.35 -4.53 -4.87
C ASP A 281 9.63 -3.18 -4.20
N PHE A 282 9.99 -3.16 -2.90
CA PHE A 282 10.44 -1.95 -2.21
C PHE A 282 11.68 -1.35 -2.88
N ASP A 283 12.69 -2.18 -3.16
CA ASP A 283 13.93 -1.75 -3.84
C ASP A 283 13.62 -1.17 -5.22
N HIS A 284 12.74 -1.81 -5.98
CA HIS A 284 12.30 -1.35 -7.30
C HIS A 284 11.57 0.00 -7.22
N VAL A 285 10.65 0.14 -6.27
CA VAL A 285 9.92 1.41 -6.04
C VAL A 285 10.88 2.54 -5.69
N MET A 286 11.79 2.31 -4.73
CA MET A 286 12.78 3.32 -4.35
C MET A 286 13.68 3.73 -5.52
N ALA A 287 14.09 2.78 -6.36
CA ALA A 287 14.83 3.07 -7.58
C ALA A 287 14.00 3.92 -8.56
N CYS A 288 12.73 3.55 -8.80
CA CYS A 288 11.84 4.32 -9.67
C CYS A 288 11.58 5.74 -9.18
N ILE A 289 11.49 5.95 -7.87
CA ILE A 289 11.35 7.29 -7.27
C ILE A 289 12.63 8.10 -7.51
N ARG A 290 13.81 7.54 -7.24
CA ARG A 290 15.11 8.21 -7.48
C ARG A 290 15.29 8.61 -8.94
N ASP A 291 14.84 7.77 -9.85
CA ASP A 291 14.91 8.02 -11.30
C ASP A 291 13.83 9.01 -11.80
N GLY A 292 12.97 9.54 -10.91
CA GLY A 292 11.89 10.47 -11.27
C GLY A 292 10.75 9.84 -12.06
N ARG A 293 10.63 8.50 -12.07
CA ARG A 293 9.57 7.77 -12.79
C ARG A 293 8.26 7.68 -12.03
N VAL A 294 8.26 7.97 -10.72
CA VAL A 294 7.07 8.01 -9.86
C VAL A 294 6.78 9.45 -9.46
N PRO A 295 5.59 10.00 -9.75
CA PRO A 295 5.25 11.39 -9.48
C PRO A 295 4.81 11.60 -8.00
N VAL A 296 5.74 11.39 -7.05
CA VAL A 296 5.47 11.42 -5.60
C VAL A 296 4.80 12.70 -5.14
N ASP A 297 5.19 13.85 -5.68
CA ASP A 297 4.63 15.16 -5.31
C ASP A 297 3.15 15.33 -5.70
N ARG A 298 2.69 14.56 -6.69
CA ARG A 298 1.28 14.55 -7.12
C ARG A 298 0.44 13.54 -6.35
N LEU A 299 1.07 12.59 -5.68
CA LEU A 299 0.40 11.58 -4.88
C LEU A 299 0.10 12.07 -3.46
N ALA A 300 1.00 12.82 -2.83
CA ALA A 300 0.83 13.38 -1.49
C ALA A 300 -0.08 14.62 -1.54
N THR A 301 -1.39 14.42 -1.52
CA THR A 301 -2.38 15.49 -1.68
C THR A 301 -2.74 16.20 -0.38
N HIS A 302 -2.59 15.53 0.76
CA HIS A 302 -2.97 16.05 2.08
C HIS A 302 -1.88 15.79 3.11
N SER A 303 -1.75 16.67 4.09
CA SER A 303 -0.83 16.44 5.20
C SER A 303 -1.35 17.07 6.49
N THR A 304 -0.88 16.56 7.63
CA THR A 304 -1.14 17.10 8.96
C THR A 304 0.02 16.74 9.88
N THR A 305 0.04 17.28 11.10
CA THR A 305 0.95 16.86 12.17
C THR A 305 0.34 15.76 13.03
N LEU A 306 1.17 15.02 13.78
CA LEU A 306 0.68 13.99 14.70
C LEU A 306 -0.33 14.55 15.70
N ASP A 307 -0.10 15.76 16.21
CA ASP A 307 -0.96 16.41 17.18
C ASP A 307 -2.35 16.75 16.62
N GLN A 308 -2.44 17.02 15.33
CA GLN A 308 -3.70 17.34 14.66
C GLN A 308 -4.38 16.11 14.04
N ALA A 309 -3.68 15.00 13.93
CA ALA A 309 -4.16 13.82 13.22
C ALA A 309 -5.45 13.23 13.83
N ALA A 310 -5.64 13.33 15.16
CA ALA A 310 -6.87 12.91 15.81
C ALA A 310 -8.13 13.65 15.32
N ALA A 311 -7.98 14.92 14.92
CA ALA A 311 -9.07 15.73 14.36
C ALA A 311 -9.21 15.58 12.85
N MET A 312 -8.09 15.41 12.13
CA MET A 312 -8.07 15.38 10.65
C MET A 312 -8.49 14.03 10.07
N LEU A 313 -8.07 12.91 10.70
CA LEU A 313 -8.33 11.57 10.16
C LEU A 313 -9.84 11.25 10.07
N PRO A 314 -10.71 11.62 11.02
CA PRO A 314 -12.17 11.49 10.87
C PRO A 314 -12.73 12.30 9.69
N GLN A 315 -12.22 13.50 9.43
CA GLN A 315 -12.65 14.33 8.32
C GLN A 315 -12.28 13.67 6.98
N TRP A 316 -11.06 13.17 6.86
CA TRP A 316 -10.62 12.42 5.68
C TRP A 316 -11.34 11.08 5.50
N ALA A 317 -11.76 10.45 6.60
CA ALA A 317 -12.58 9.24 6.53
C ALA A 317 -13.98 9.51 5.95
N ALA A 318 -14.56 10.68 6.29
CA ALA A 318 -15.88 11.10 5.83
C ALA A 318 -15.87 11.58 4.36
N ASP A 319 -14.81 12.28 3.94
CA ASP A 319 -14.66 12.77 2.58
C ASP A 319 -13.27 12.45 2.01
N ARG A 320 -13.25 11.52 1.06
CA ARG A 320 -12.05 11.04 0.36
C ARG A 320 -12.03 11.45 -1.12
N GLY A 321 -12.95 12.30 -1.56
CA GLY A 321 -13.09 12.66 -2.98
C GLY A 321 -11.78 13.17 -3.58
N ALA A 322 -11.21 14.22 -3.00
CA ALA A 322 -9.96 14.85 -3.44
C ALA A 322 -8.68 14.20 -2.86
N LEU A 323 -8.80 13.16 -2.02
CA LEU A 323 -7.68 12.57 -1.31
C LEU A 323 -7.10 11.38 -2.06
N ILE A 324 -5.83 11.47 -2.49
CA ILE A 324 -5.04 10.34 -2.96
C ILE A 324 -4.25 9.75 -1.79
N LYS A 325 -3.31 10.49 -1.24
CA LYS A 325 -2.51 10.08 -0.08
C LYS A 325 -2.43 11.24 0.92
N ALA A 326 -2.74 10.93 2.18
CA ALA A 326 -2.49 11.83 3.30
C ALA A 326 -1.23 11.39 4.05
N ILE A 327 -0.46 12.36 4.53
CA ILE A 327 0.79 12.15 5.27
C ILE A 327 0.67 12.81 6.64
N ILE A 328 1.00 12.08 7.70
CA ILE A 328 1.20 12.64 9.03
C ILE A 328 2.69 12.91 9.23
N HIS A 329 3.03 14.15 9.59
CA HIS A 329 4.36 14.53 10.08
C HIS A 329 4.42 14.33 11.60
N VAL A 330 5.40 13.54 12.09
CA VAL A 330 5.51 13.15 13.49
C VAL A 330 6.51 14.03 14.25
#